data_0121d8f477a1a49bff3469f87bc4c3ef
#
_entry.id   0121d8f477a1a49bff3469f87bc4c3ef
#
_cell.length_a   1.000
_cell.length_b   1.000
_cell.length_c   1.000
_cell.angle_alpha   90.00
_cell.angle_beta   90.00
_cell.angle_gamma   90.00
#
_symmetry.space_group_name_H-M   'P 1'
#
loop_
_entity.id
_entity.type
_entity.pdbx_description
1 polymer ?
#
loop_
_entity_poly.entity_id
_entity_poly.type
_entity_poly.pdbx_seq_one_letter_code
_entity_poly.pdbx_strand_id
1 'polypeptide(L)'
;MRPRALPALAAFTLLAACGAQADPNWRVIDPENLMVIETSKGRIIVELRPDLAPQAVARMKQLTRAGLYNGLQFHRVIDGFVAQTGNPGNKDGGKSDLSNLPAEFTAKLPRTDYHAAVTRSDGSAGFLGTLPVETTSEAEDRRRNEGTTQFWGAYCPGVVGMGRDDAFDSANSEFFFMRGAARRLDRLYTVVGMTVDGIEH
;
A
#
# COMPACT_ATOMS: atom_id res chain seq x y z
N MET A 1 33.44 -60.93 -41.77
CA MET A 1 33.61 -59.45 -41.61
C MET A 1 32.41 -58.91 -40.89
N ARG A 2 32.56 -58.45 -39.64
CA ARG A 2 31.49 -57.81 -38.86
C ARG A 2 31.69 -56.29 -38.90
N PRO A 3 30.64 -55.49 -39.18
CA PRO A 3 30.77 -54.04 -39.14
C PRO A 3 30.82 -53.50 -37.68
N ARG A 4 31.81 -52.66 -37.44
CA ARG A 4 31.95 -51.93 -36.17
C ARG A 4 30.95 -50.78 -36.12
N ALA A 5 30.08 -50.74 -35.14
CA ALA A 5 29.25 -49.62 -34.81
C ALA A 5 30.05 -48.51 -34.14
N LEU A 6 29.96 -47.29 -34.62
CA LEU A 6 30.50 -46.08 -34.03
C LEU A 6 29.50 -45.56 -32.95
N PRO A 7 29.98 -45.10 -31.80
CA PRO A 7 29.08 -44.51 -30.80
C PRO A 7 28.68 -43.08 -31.23
N ALA A 8 27.40 -42.78 -31.20
CA ALA A 8 26.86 -41.44 -31.39
C ALA A 8 27.19 -40.58 -30.17
N LEU A 9 27.95 -39.51 -30.38
CA LEU A 9 28.17 -38.46 -29.37
C LEU A 9 26.90 -37.60 -29.26
N ALA A 10 26.20 -37.73 -28.14
CA ALA A 10 25.11 -36.81 -27.78
C ALA A 10 25.69 -35.49 -27.28
N ALA A 11 25.56 -34.45 -28.07
CA ALA A 11 25.88 -33.08 -27.64
C ALA A 11 24.83 -32.57 -26.71
N PHE A 12 25.16 -32.48 -25.42
CA PHE A 12 24.32 -31.76 -24.42
C PHE A 12 24.53 -30.25 -24.59
N THR A 13 23.60 -29.57 -25.20
CA THR A 13 23.55 -28.10 -25.21
C THR A 13 23.06 -27.62 -23.84
N LEU A 14 24.00 -27.10 -23.02
CA LEU A 14 23.62 -26.32 -21.82
C LEU A 14 22.94 -25.01 -22.31
N LEU A 15 21.63 -24.92 -22.14
CA LEU A 15 20.96 -23.62 -22.13
C LEU A 15 21.40 -22.87 -20.86
N ALA A 16 22.28 -21.91 -21.03
CA ALA A 16 22.54 -20.92 -20.01
C ALA A 16 21.26 -20.08 -19.82
N ALA A 17 20.55 -20.33 -18.72
CA ALA A 17 19.48 -19.46 -18.26
C ALA A 17 20.11 -18.09 -17.95
N CYS A 18 19.90 -17.11 -18.83
CA CYS A 18 20.23 -15.72 -18.57
C CYS A 18 19.34 -15.27 -17.40
N GLY A 19 19.82 -15.39 -16.18
CA GLY A 19 19.21 -14.78 -15.02
C GLY A 19 19.28 -13.26 -15.21
N ALA A 20 18.16 -12.64 -15.55
CA ALA A 20 18.06 -11.18 -15.53
C ALA A 20 18.43 -10.74 -14.11
N GLN A 21 19.55 -10.05 -13.96
CA GLN A 21 19.93 -9.42 -12.71
C GLN A 21 18.85 -8.39 -12.39
N ALA A 22 18.17 -8.53 -11.25
CA ALA A 22 17.20 -7.56 -10.80
C ALA A 22 17.89 -6.19 -10.64
N ASP A 23 17.36 -5.17 -11.31
CA ASP A 23 17.84 -3.79 -11.14
C ASP A 23 17.71 -3.42 -9.66
N PRO A 24 18.80 -2.98 -8.98
CA PRO A 24 18.76 -2.65 -7.55
C PRO A 24 17.80 -1.49 -7.21
N ASN A 25 17.35 -0.75 -8.23
CA ASN A 25 16.37 0.34 -8.07
C ASN A 25 14.91 -0.15 -8.12
N TRP A 26 14.68 -1.44 -8.43
CA TRP A 26 13.34 -2.02 -8.51
C TRP A 26 13.18 -3.12 -7.48
N ARG A 27 12.04 -3.12 -6.80
CA ARG A 27 11.62 -4.22 -5.93
C ARG A 27 10.36 -4.88 -6.50
N VAL A 28 10.24 -6.16 -6.26
CA VAL A 28 9.01 -6.89 -6.56
C VAL A 28 8.04 -6.62 -5.42
N ILE A 29 6.85 -6.12 -5.76
CA ILE A 29 5.74 -5.99 -4.81
C ILE A 29 5.03 -7.34 -4.73
N ASP A 30 4.69 -7.77 -3.51
CA ASP A 30 3.87 -8.98 -3.31
C ASP A 30 2.53 -8.82 -4.05
N PRO A 31 2.19 -9.69 -5.01
CA PRO A 31 0.92 -9.63 -5.74
C PRO A 31 -0.31 -9.63 -4.84
N GLU A 32 -0.25 -10.27 -3.67
CA GLU A 32 -1.33 -10.23 -2.68
C GLU A 32 -1.58 -8.83 -2.11
N ASN A 33 -0.61 -7.94 -2.20
CA ASN A 33 -0.68 -6.56 -1.74
C ASN A 33 -0.86 -5.55 -2.87
N LEU A 34 -1.14 -6.01 -4.09
CA LEU A 34 -1.49 -5.14 -5.21
C LEU A 34 -3.01 -5.08 -5.39
N MET A 35 -3.57 -3.88 -5.38
CA MET A 35 -4.94 -3.60 -5.77
C MET A 35 -4.93 -2.85 -7.10
N VAL A 36 -5.52 -3.48 -8.13
CA VAL A 36 -5.65 -2.91 -9.48
C VAL A 36 -7.07 -2.39 -9.65
N ILE A 37 -7.20 -1.13 -10.05
CA ILE A 37 -8.49 -0.47 -10.26
C ILE A 37 -8.56 -0.02 -11.71
N GLU A 38 -9.45 -0.64 -12.48
CA GLU A 38 -9.75 -0.24 -13.85
C GLU A 38 -10.83 0.84 -13.83
N THR A 39 -10.51 2.00 -14.36
CA THR A 39 -11.46 3.13 -14.43
C THR A 39 -11.70 3.54 -15.88
N SER A 40 -12.73 4.35 -16.12
CA SER A 40 -12.99 4.96 -17.44
C SER A 40 -11.90 5.97 -17.87
N LYS A 41 -10.97 6.32 -16.98
CA LYS A 41 -9.88 7.27 -17.22
C LYS A 41 -8.52 6.60 -17.35
N GLY A 42 -8.39 5.37 -16.89
CA GLY A 42 -7.14 4.61 -16.90
C GLY A 42 -7.05 3.67 -15.73
N ARG A 43 -5.96 2.94 -15.67
CA ARG A 43 -5.64 1.97 -14.61
C ARG A 43 -4.91 2.67 -13.47
N ILE A 44 -5.32 2.38 -12.24
CA ILE A 44 -4.64 2.81 -11.02
C ILE A 44 -4.13 1.55 -10.31
N ILE A 45 -2.88 1.55 -9.88
CA ILE A 45 -2.28 0.45 -9.11
C ILE A 45 -1.89 0.96 -7.74
N VAL A 46 -2.38 0.29 -6.70
CA VAL A 46 -2.11 0.60 -5.30
C VAL A 46 -1.34 -0.54 -4.67
N GLU A 47 -0.22 -0.24 -4.02
CA GLU A 47 0.44 -1.14 -3.09
C GLU A 47 -0.21 -0.98 -1.72
N LEU A 48 -0.85 -2.05 -1.24
CA LEU A 48 -1.46 -2.11 0.09
C LEU A 48 -0.40 -2.43 1.16
N ARG A 49 -0.55 -1.84 2.35
CA ARG A 49 0.39 -1.95 3.48
C ARG A 49 -0.27 -2.60 4.70
N PRO A 50 -0.42 -3.94 4.68
CA PRO A 50 -1.01 -4.68 5.80
C PRO A 50 -0.17 -4.62 7.08
N ASP A 51 1.10 -4.27 7.00
CA ASP A 51 1.98 -4.03 8.14
C ASP A 51 1.61 -2.75 8.92
N LEU A 52 1.05 -1.74 8.26
CA LEU A 52 0.57 -0.51 8.88
C LEU A 52 -0.89 -0.59 9.35
N ALA A 53 -1.75 -1.23 8.55
CA ALA A 53 -3.19 -1.29 8.78
C ALA A 53 -3.74 -2.68 8.43
N PRO A 54 -3.45 -3.71 9.23
CA PRO A 54 -3.80 -5.10 8.91
C PRO A 54 -5.30 -5.32 8.74
N GLN A 55 -6.15 -4.74 9.58
CA GLN A 55 -7.59 -4.94 9.52
C GLN A 55 -8.24 -4.18 8.36
N ALA A 56 -7.82 -2.94 8.12
CA ALA A 56 -8.31 -2.14 7.01
C ALA A 56 -7.90 -2.74 5.66
N VAL A 57 -6.65 -3.18 5.52
CA VAL A 57 -6.19 -3.85 4.30
C VAL A 57 -6.91 -5.19 4.08
N ALA A 58 -7.10 -5.99 5.12
CA ALA A 58 -7.87 -7.24 5.02
C ALA A 58 -9.31 -6.96 4.56
N ARG A 59 -9.95 -5.92 5.09
CA ARG A 59 -11.29 -5.47 4.68
C ARG A 59 -11.31 -5.05 3.21
N MET A 60 -10.37 -4.24 2.76
CA MET A 60 -10.29 -3.83 1.35
C MET A 60 -10.13 -5.04 0.42
N LYS A 61 -9.25 -5.99 0.75
CA LYS A 61 -9.09 -7.23 -0.01
C LYS A 61 -10.39 -8.06 -0.03
N GLN A 62 -11.07 -8.18 1.10
CA GLN A 62 -12.36 -8.90 1.21
C GLN A 62 -13.40 -8.27 0.28
N LEU A 63 -13.60 -6.97 0.36
CA LEU A 63 -14.60 -6.25 -0.42
C LEU A 63 -14.27 -6.22 -1.92
N THR A 64 -12.98 -6.10 -2.27
CA THR A 64 -12.50 -6.19 -3.65
C THR A 64 -12.83 -7.57 -4.25
N ARG A 65 -12.50 -8.65 -3.55
CA ARG A 65 -12.77 -10.02 -4.00
C ARG A 65 -14.27 -10.34 -4.06
N ALA A 66 -15.07 -9.74 -3.21
CA ALA A 66 -16.52 -9.81 -3.25
C ALA A 66 -17.15 -8.96 -4.37
N GLY A 67 -16.35 -8.16 -5.09
CA GLY A 67 -16.82 -7.30 -6.18
C GLY A 67 -17.62 -6.07 -5.72
N LEU A 68 -17.59 -5.71 -4.43
CA LEU A 68 -18.34 -4.58 -3.89
C LEU A 68 -17.94 -3.26 -4.57
N TYR A 69 -16.70 -3.11 -4.95
CA TYR A 69 -16.19 -1.89 -5.57
C TYR A 69 -16.47 -1.80 -7.08
N ASN A 70 -16.97 -2.87 -7.72
CA ASN A 70 -17.25 -2.87 -9.14
C ASN A 70 -18.40 -1.93 -9.48
N GLY A 71 -18.20 -1.08 -10.50
CA GLY A 71 -19.20 -0.12 -10.97
C GLY A 71 -19.41 1.08 -10.05
N LEU A 72 -18.66 1.23 -8.97
CA LEU A 72 -18.73 2.40 -8.11
C LEU A 72 -18.09 3.62 -8.79
N GLN A 73 -18.52 4.79 -8.38
CA GLN A 73 -18.00 6.08 -8.83
C GLN A 73 -17.06 6.67 -7.78
N PHE A 74 -16.17 7.53 -8.20
CA PHE A 74 -15.55 8.50 -7.30
C PHE A 74 -16.58 9.57 -6.99
N HIS A 75 -17.37 9.34 -5.96
CA HIS A 75 -18.56 10.18 -5.63
C HIS A 75 -18.17 11.55 -5.05
N ARG A 76 -16.94 11.71 -4.57
CA ARG A 76 -16.40 12.98 -4.06
C ARG A 76 -14.99 13.19 -4.59
N VAL A 77 -14.81 14.21 -5.43
CA VAL A 77 -13.51 14.60 -5.98
C VAL A 77 -13.29 16.09 -5.70
N ILE A 78 -12.21 16.39 -4.97
CA ILE A 78 -11.81 17.78 -4.66
C ILE A 78 -10.40 17.97 -5.22
N ASP A 79 -10.25 18.92 -6.11
CA ASP A 79 -8.97 19.21 -6.74
C ASP A 79 -7.92 19.63 -5.72
N GLY A 80 -6.69 19.16 -5.91
CA GLY A 80 -5.59 19.39 -4.96
C GLY A 80 -5.80 18.80 -3.56
N PHE A 81 -6.85 17.97 -3.35
CA PHE A 81 -7.10 17.35 -2.05
C PHE A 81 -7.32 15.83 -2.17
N VAL A 82 -8.51 15.35 -2.52
CA VAL A 82 -8.84 13.92 -2.52
C VAL A 82 -9.71 13.50 -3.72
N ALA A 83 -9.61 12.22 -4.09
CA ALA A 83 -10.61 11.49 -4.87
C ALA A 83 -11.11 10.31 -4.01
N GLN A 84 -12.40 10.26 -3.71
CA GLN A 84 -13.01 9.38 -2.70
C GLN A 84 -14.05 8.45 -3.34
N THR A 85 -14.03 7.19 -2.96
CA THR A 85 -14.88 6.11 -3.50
C THR A 85 -15.11 5.02 -2.44
N GLY A 86 -15.73 3.92 -2.82
CA GLY A 86 -15.88 2.72 -1.97
C GLY A 86 -17.19 2.63 -1.23
N ASN A 87 -18.13 3.55 -1.49
CA ASN A 87 -19.45 3.52 -0.87
C ASN A 87 -20.49 2.84 -1.75
N PRO A 88 -21.17 1.79 -1.27
CA PRO A 88 -22.35 1.27 -1.92
C PRO A 88 -23.38 2.37 -2.18
N GLY A 89 -23.91 2.39 -3.40
CA GLY A 89 -24.86 3.43 -3.81
C GLY A 89 -24.24 4.79 -4.15
N ASN A 90 -22.92 4.91 -4.17
CA ASN A 90 -22.20 6.14 -4.56
C ASN A 90 -22.59 7.37 -3.72
N LYS A 91 -22.80 7.19 -2.43
CA LYS A 91 -23.19 8.27 -1.50
C LYS A 91 -22.07 8.49 -0.49
N ASP A 92 -21.84 9.73 -0.12
CA ASP A 92 -20.99 10.11 0.99
C ASP A 92 -21.57 9.51 2.29
N GLY A 93 -20.70 8.85 3.11
CA GLY A 93 -21.11 8.14 4.32
C GLY A 93 -21.79 6.78 4.09
N GLY A 94 -21.85 6.26 2.85
CA GLY A 94 -22.31 4.88 2.58
C GLY A 94 -21.36 3.84 3.19
N LYS A 95 -21.90 2.68 3.59
CA LYS A 95 -21.14 1.60 4.24
C LYS A 95 -21.51 0.26 3.66
N SER A 96 -20.57 -0.69 3.71
CA SER A 96 -20.89 -2.12 3.52
C SER A 96 -21.69 -2.63 4.73
N ASP A 97 -22.32 -3.80 4.57
CA ASP A 97 -23.06 -4.46 5.66
C ASP A 97 -22.15 -5.07 6.75
N LEU A 98 -20.84 -4.92 6.61
CA LEU A 98 -19.88 -5.40 7.61
C LEU A 98 -19.73 -4.39 8.75
N SER A 99 -19.23 -4.88 9.90
CA SER A 99 -18.94 -4.00 11.06
C SER A 99 -17.90 -2.96 10.72
N ASN A 100 -17.93 -1.83 11.41
CA ASN A 100 -16.89 -0.81 11.34
C ASN A 100 -15.53 -1.37 11.80
N LEU A 101 -14.47 -0.73 11.36
CA LEU A 101 -13.09 -1.08 11.66
C LEU A 101 -12.55 -0.19 12.79
N PRO A 102 -11.70 -0.73 13.66
CA PRO A 102 -10.97 0.10 14.61
C PRO A 102 -9.99 1.02 13.90
N ALA A 103 -9.61 2.10 14.57
CA ALA A 103 -8.59 3.02 14.08
C ALA A 103 -7.20 2.36 14.04
N GLU A 104 -6.57 2.37 12.88
CA GLU A 104 -5.19 1.91 12.67
C GLU A 104 -4.33 3.09 12.19
N PHE A 105 -4.25 4.14 13.00
CA PHE A 105 -3.58 5.39 12.63
C PHE A 105 -2.07 5.34 12.76
N THR A 106 -1.55 4.38 13.52
CA THR A 106 -0.12 4.18 13.75
C THR A 106 0.16 2.68 13.88
N ALA A 107 1.38 2.27 13.55
CA ALA A 107 1.86 0.91 13.71
C ALA A 107 3.22 0.89 14.42
N LYS A 108 3.51 -0.18 15.16
CA LYS A 108 4.82 -0.44 15.75
C LYS A 108 5.57 -1.45 14.91
N LEU A 109 6.63 -1.03 14.21
CA LEU A 109 7.42 -1.85 13.30
C LEU A 109 8.91 -1.74 13.61
N PRO A 110 9.72 -2.74 13.26
CA PRO A 110 11.17 -2.59 13.24
C PRO A 110 11.57 -1.57 12.16
N ARG A 111 12.73 -0.94 12.31
CA ARG A 111 13.25 0.04 11.32
C ARG A 111 13.94 -0.60 10.10
N THR A 112 13.87 -1.91 9.93
CA THR A 112 14.64 -2.65 8.91
C THR A 112 14.45 -2.13 7.48
N ASP A 113 13.22 -1.80 7.11
CA ASP A 113 12.88 -1.36 5.74
C ASP A 113 12.56 0.15 5.67
N TYR A 114 12.96 0.88 6.71
CA TYR A 114 12.75 2.32 6.77
C TYR A 114 13.96 3.09 6.27
N HIS A 115 13.74 3.98 5.33
CA HIS A 115 14.72 4.90 4.78
C HIS A 115 14.42 6.32 5.21
N ALA A 116 15.18 6.86 6.17
CA ALA A 116 15.01 8.22 6.64
C ALA A 116 15.48 9.22 5.57
N ALA A 117 14.64 10.20 5.24
CA ALA A 117 14.99 11.33 4.39
C ALA A 117 15.38 12.55 5.24
N VAL A 118 14.71 12.75 6.36
CA VAL A 118 14.97 13.85 7.31
C VAL A 118 14.87 13.34 8.73
N THR A 119 15.85 13.65 9.57
CA THR A 119 15.84 13.36 11.01
C THR A 119 15.73 14.66 11.80
N ARG A 120 14.84 14.66 12.80
CA ARG A 120 14.58 15.76 13.74
C ARG A 120 14.72 15.23 15.18
N SER A 121 14.74 16.14 16.14
CA SER A 121 14.83 15.80 17.56
C SER A 121 13.62 15.00 18.08
N ASP A 122 12.46 15.22 17.49
CA ASP A 122 11.16 14.62 17.84
C ASP A 122 10.78 13.40 17.00
N GLY A 123 11.54 13.09 15.94
CA GLY A 123 11.26 11.97 15.05
C GLY A 123 12.02 12.04 13.75
N SER A 124 11.58 11.26 12.77
CA SER A 124 12.10 11.32 11.41
C SER A 124 10.99 11.16 10.38
N ALA A 125 11.20 11.71 9.20
CA ALA A 125 10.36 11.50 8.02
C ALA A 125 11.16 10.74 6.97
N GLY A 126 10.50 9.85 6.24
CA GLY A 126 11.15 9.01 5.23
C GLY A 126 10.16 8.10 4.55
N PHE A 127 10.63 6.91 4.18
CA PHE A 127 9.84 5.97 3.40
C PHE A 127 9.91 4.56 3.97
N LEU A 128 8.77 3.87 3.97
CA LEU A 128 8.64 2.42 4.07
C LEU A 128 8.26 1.90 2.68
N GLY A 129 9.22 1.36 1.93
CA GLY A 129 9.04 1.09 0.51
C GLY A 129 8.72 2.37 -0.26
N THR A 130 7.56 2.46 -0.91
CA THR A 130 7.10 3.65 -1.64
C THR A 130 6.28 4.62 -0.78
N LEU A 131 5.83 4.17 0.40
CA LEU A 131 4.92 4.96 1.24
C LEU A 131 5.69 5.99 2.08
N PRO A 132 5.37 7.29 1.98
CA PRO A 132 5.92 8.30 2.87
C PRO A 132 5.37 8.13 4.27
N VAL A 133 6.27 8.11 5.25
CA VAL A 133 5.93 7.90 6.67
C VAL A 133 6.70 8.86 7.57
N GLU A 134 6.18 9.05 8.76
CA GLU A 134 6.92 9.63 9.88
C GLU A 134 6.99 8.68 11.07
N THR A 135 7.93 8.94 11.96
CA THR A 135 8.23 8.08 13.11
C THR A 135 8.45 8.88 14.37
N THR A 136 8.32 8.21 15.51
CA THR A 136 8.89 8.68 16.77
C THR A 136 10.41 8.77 16.70
N SER A 137 11.02 9.54 17.60
CA SER A 137 12.47 9.67 17.67
C SER A 137 13.13 8.39 18.20
N GLU A 138 14.36 8.13 17.80
CA GLU A 138 15.14 7.02 18.35
C GLU A 138 15.34 7.11 19.87
N ALA A 139 15.41 8.34 20.41
CA ALA A 139 15.50 8.53 21.85
C ALA A 139 14.23 8.07 22.58
N GLU A 140 13.07 8.25 21.97
CA GLU A 140 11.79 7.76 22.49
C GLU A 140 11.69 6.24 22.36
N ASP A 141 12.10 5.68 21.23
CA ASP A 141 12.11 4.23 21.00
C ASP A 141 13.04 3.52 22.01
N ARG A 142 14.23 4.08 22.27
CA ARG A 142 15.15 3.55 23.29
C ARG A 142 14.55 3.58 24.71
N ARG A 143 13.79 4.64 25.06
CA ARG A 143 13.11 4.72 26.36
C ARG A 143 12.00 3.68 26.50
N ARG A 144 11.28 3.37 25.43
CA ARG A 144 10.26 2.31 25.42
C ARG A 144 10.87 0.92 25.51
N ASN A 145 12.09 0.73 25.00
CA ASN A 145 12.82 -0.55 24.98
C ASN A 145 12.04 -1.72 24.38
N GLU A 146 11.21 -1.47 23.37
CA GLU A 146 10.35 -2.46 22.72
C GLU A 146 10.96 -3.05 21.46
N GLY A 147 12.13 -2.57 21.01
CA GLY A 147 12.77 -2.98 19.75
C GLY A 147 12.01 -2.54 18.49
N THR A 148 10.98 -1.71 18.65
CA THR A 148 10.14 -1.20 17.58
C THR A 148 10.06 0.32 17.60
N THR A 149 9.70 0.89 16.45
CA THR A 149 9.43 2.32 16.25
C THR A 149 7.96 2.50 15.93
N GLN A 150 7.35 3.55 16.43
CA GLN A 150 6.00 3.91 16.03
C GLN A 150 6.05 4.69 14.73
N PHE A 151 5.33 4.19 13.71
CA PHE A 151 5.18 4.76 12.38
C PHE A 151 3.75 5.25 12.16
N TRP A 152 3.59 6.25 11.30
CA TRP A 152 2.31 6.66 10.73
C TRP A 152 2.54 7.16 9.29
N GLY A 153 1.54 6.94 8.44
CA GLY A 153 1.58 7.44 7.07
C GLY A 153 1.50 8.96 7.02
N ALA A 154 2.29 9.57 6.14
CA ALA A 154 2.27 10.98 5.85
C ALA A 154 1.35 11.26 4.65
N TYR A 155 0.27 11.99 4.84
CA TYR A 155 -0.72 12.25 3.79
C TYR A 155 -0.18 13.19 2.70
N CYS A 156 0.61 12.62 1.79
CA CYS A 156 1.15 13.21 0.58
C CYS A 156 0.40 12.71 -0.68
N PRO A 157 0.57 13.33 -1.86
CA PRO A 157 -0.05 12.86 -3.10
C PRO A 157 0.22 11.37 -3.35
N GLY A 158 -0.81 10.63 -3.75
CA GLY A 158 -0.76 9.18 -4.01
C GLY A 158 -1.02 8.30 -2.80
N VAL A 159 -0.95 8.81 -1.58
CA VAL A 159 -1.32 8.03 -0.38
C VAL A 159 -2.81 7.68 -0.39
N VAL A 160 -3.12 6.44 -0.02
CA VAL A 160 -4.49 5.93 0.05
C VAL A 160 -4.88 5.74 1.51
N GLY A 161 -6.00 6.34 1.92
CA GLY A 161 -6.52 6.25 3.27
C GLY A 161 -7.96 5.79 3.32
N MET A 162 -8.39 5.24 4.46
CA MET A 162 -9.79 4.88 4.71
C MET A 162 -10.62 6.11 5.04
N GLY A 163 -11.79 6.23 4.40
CA GLY A 163 -12.84 7.14 4.83
C GLY A 163 -13.45 6.70 6.16
N ARG A 164 -13.90 7.67 6.95
CA ARG A 164 -14.61 7.44 8.23
C ARG A 164 -15.58 8.57 8.56
N ASP A 165 -16.52 8.31 9.44
CA ASP A 165 -17.36 9.32 10.07
C ASP A 165 -16.59 10.05 11.20
N ASP A 166 -17.31 10.76 12.07
CA ASP A 166 -16.71 11.51 13.19
C ASP A 166 -15.99 10.60 14.19
N ALA A 167 -16.55 9.42 14.49
CA ALA A 167 -15.92 8.46 15.39
C ALA A 167 -14.66 7.86 14.76
N PHE A 168 -13.59 7.71 15.54
CA PHE A 168 -12.32 7.15 15.05
C PHE A 168 -12.46 5.71 14.57
N ASP A 169 -13.30 4.90 15.20
CA ASP A 169 -13.57 3.50 14.88
C ASP A 169 -14.79 3.36 13.94
N SER A 170 -14.89 4.21 12.93
CA SER A 170 -16.02 4.23 12.01
C SER A 170 -15.67 3.96 10.55
N ALA A 171 -14.40 3.69 10.23
CA ALA A 171 -14.00 3.25 8.91
C ALA A 171 -14.72 1.93 8.53
N ASN A 172 -15.06 1.77 7.24
CA ASN A 172 -15.81 0.59 6.79
C ASN A 172 -15.38 0.12 5.40
N SER A 173 -15.94 0.68 4.33
CA SER A 173 -15.64 0.34 2.94
C SER A 173 -15.06 1.50 2.14
N GLU A 174 -15.30 2.73 2.59
CA GLU A 174 -14.90 3.95 1.91
C GLU A 174 -13.39 4.17 1.99
N PHE A 175 -12.79 4.61 0.89
CA PHE A 175 -11.39 4.99 0.83
C PHE A 175 -11.18 6.17 -0.12
N PHE A 176 -10.06 6.84 0.04
CA PHE A 176 -9.72 8.00 -0.77
C PHE A 176 -8.24 8.00 -1.16
N PHE A 177 -7.98 8.60 -2.32
CA PHE A 177 -6.65 8.90 -2.84
C PHE A 177 -6.30 10.36 -2.56
N MET A 178 -5.11 10.61 -2.08
CA MET A 178 -4.62 11.98 -1.95
C MET A 178 -4.19 12.52 -3.31
N ARG A 179 -4.75 13.65 -3.70
CA ARG A 179 -4.35 14.43 -4.89
C ARG A 179 -3.43 15.60 -4.53
N GLY A 180 -3.37 15.96 -3.27
CA GLY A 180 -2.49 16.99 -2.71
C GLY A 180 -2.06 16.62 -1.30
N ALA A 181 -1.04 17.30 -0.77
CA ALA A 181 -0.59 17.09 0.60
C ALA A 181 -1.60 17.64 1.62
N ALA A 182 -1.94 16.83 2.63
CA ALA A 182 -2.85 17.23 3.71
C ALA A 182 -2.38 16.67 5.06
N ARG A 183 -1.24 17.18 5.55
CA ARG A 183 -0.59 16.72 6.78
C ARG A 183 -1.48 16.79 8.03
N ARG A 184 -2.58 17.59 7.98
CA ARG A 184 -3.60 17.60 9.05
C ARG A 184 -4.37 16.30 9.22
N LEU A 185 -4.28 15.38 8.25
CA LEU A 185 -4.89 14.04 8.31
C LEU A 185 -3.99 13.01 8.99
N ASP A 186 -2.71 13.30 9.15
CA ASP A 186 -1.73 12.40 9.75
C ASP A 186 -2.18 12.00 11.16
N ARG A 187 -2.10 10.70 11.45
CA ARG A 187 -2.53 10.08 12.72
C ARG A 187 -4.01 10.27 13.07
N LEU A 188 -4.84 10.71 12.10
CA LEU A 188 -6.28 10.89 12.27
C LEU A 188 -7.10 10.01 11.31
N TYR A 189 -6.44 9.45 10.29
CA TYR A 189 -7.04 8.51 9.34
C TYR A 189 -6.10 7.33 9.12
N THR A 190 -6.67 6.16 8.88
CA THR A 190 -5.93 4.92 8.60
C THR A 190 -5.35 4.97 7.20
N VAL A 191 -4.02 4.89 7.06
CA VAL A 191 -3.34 4.74 5.77
C VAL A 191 -3.30 3.26 5.41
N VAL A 192 -3.78 2.92 4.22
CA VAL A 192 -3.85 1.53 3.73
C VAL A 192 -2.85 1.22 2.63
N GLY A 193 -2.27 2.24 2.00
CA GLY A 193 -1.32 2.02 0.91
C GLY A 193 -0.88 3.28 0.18
N MET A 194 -0.22 3.04 -0.95
CA MET A 194 0.32 4.06 -1.84
C MET A 194 0.00 3.72 -3.29
N THR A 195 -0.44 4.70 -4.06
CA THR A 195 -0.54 4.59 -5.51
C THR A 195 0.85 4.49 -6.11
N VAL A 196 1.13 3.41 -6.83
CA VAL A 196 2.43 3.14 -7.45
C VAL A 196 2.41 3.35 -8.96
N ASP A 197 1.22 3.43 -9.55
CA ASP A 197 1.01 3.74 -10.97
C ASP A 197 -0.39 4.34 -11.16
N GLY A 198 -0.56 5.22 -12.16
CA GLY A 198 -1.85 5.79 -12.54
C GLY A 198 -2.36 6.93 -11.64
N ILE A 199 -1.47 7.62 -10.92
CA ILE A 199 -1.86 8.76 -10.07
C ILE A 199 -2.40 9.96 -10.87
N GLU A 200 -2.06 10.03 -12.16
CA GLU A 200 -2.50 11.07 -13.09
C GLU A 200 -3.96 10.88 -13.57
N HIS A 201 -4.55 9.72 -13.34
CA HIS A 201 -5.92 9.38 -13.75
C HIS A 201 -6.95 9.80 -12.70
#